data_cc96f9c16a72cc94032623301181f84e
#
_entry.id   cc96f9c16a72cc94032623301181f84e
#
_cell.length_a   1.000
_cell.length_b   1.000
_cell.length_c   1.000
_cell.angle_alpha   90.00
_cell.angle_beta   90.00
_cell.angle_gamma   90.00
#
_symmetry.space_group_name_H-M   'P 1'
#
loop_
_entity.id
_entity.type
_entity.pdbx_description
1 polymer ?
#
loop_
_entity_poly.entity_id
_entity_poly.type
_entity_poly.pdbx_seq_one_letter_code
_entity_poly.pdbx_strand_id
1 'polypeptide(L)'
;MEFAIHIIETSDYETQHVRDLTKKVAFPVRIVETAEIDAGTPKIDIVILGLAKDPDVTAARAKLTRIRSLCPGAQVILCTPSETQALDSTIMSLGARSFLLKPLEENTFVTLLNKMLSQIQKRRQREKYIKSSQKTSRIGEIIGKSEAMTQVLALIDRVAKSPSTSVLLLGESGTGKSVFAQTIHDTSERSEGPFIEINCAAMPSNLLESELFGYEPGAFTDAKTQKIGLIELADHGTLLLDEITETDTQTQAKLLKFLDSKKLRRLGGEEEITVDARVIAATNRDIREEVREKRFREDLFYRLNVVEVRIPPLRERKEDIDMIGTYYLGYYKKKFKKPYLHFSAEVQTLLRDYPWPGNVRELINVIERAVLLCKDAVIRKIDLPIEKRPDPHVISFSKEYDDFVVNLPAGGVSLDVIEKKVIEATLAETRGNVLKASKLLGVSRGALRYKLAKHKIDAAAFVKRTLVGAKS
;
A
#
# COMPACT_ATOMS: atom_id res chain seq x y z
N MET A 1 0.51 -20.80 16.81
CA MET A 1 -0.56 -21.30 15.90
C MET A 1 -0.35 -22.80 15.81
N GLU A 2 -1.32 -23.59 16.19
CA GLU A 2 -1.22 -25.05 16.23
C GLU A 2 -1.70 -25.65 14.91
N PHE A 3 -0.98 -26.69 14.42
CA PHE A 3 -1.32 -27.39 13.17
C PHE A 3 -2.01 -28.73 13.50
N ALA A 4 -3.05 -29.09 12.75
CA ALA A 4 -3.76 -30.33 12.92
C ALA A 4 -3.29 -31.37 11.90
N ILE A 5 -2.71 -32.47 12.41
CA ILE A 5 -2.32 -33.64 11.61
C ILE A 5 -3.28 -34.77 11.92
N HIS A 6 -3.94 -35.27 10.88
CA HIS A 6 -4.81 -36.44 10.99
C HIS A 6 -4.08 -37.69 10.47
N ILE A 7 -4.12 -38.75 11.25
CA ILE A 7 -3.55 -40.05 10.91
C ILE A 7 -4.69 -41.00 10.60
N ILE A 8 -4.64 -41.64 9.45
CA ILE A 8 -5.66 -42.56 8.95
C ILE A 8 -4.99 -43.88 8.52
N GLU A 9 -5.59 -45.00 8.91
CA GLU A 9 -5.18 -46.35 8.49
C GLU A 9 -3.72 -46.72 8.78
N THR A 10 -3.24 -46.35 9.95
CA THR A 10 -1.97 -46.85 10.50
C THR A 10 -2.21 -47.86 11.61
N SER A 11 -1.27 -48.78 11.83
CA SER A 11 -1.30 -49.63 13.02
C SER A 11 -1.06 -48.76 14.28
N ASP A 12 -1.48 -49.25 15.46
CA ASP A 12 -1.24 -48.58 16.74
C ASP A 12 0.25 -48.26 16.96
N TYR A 13 1.15 -49.17 16.55
CA TYR A 13 2.57 -49.00 16.62
C TYR A 13 3.05 -47.84 15.70
N GLU A 14 2.58 -47.80 14.48
CA GLU A 14 2.92 -46.74 13.53
C GLU A 14 2.37 -45.38 13.99
N THR A 15 1.18 -45.36 14.54
CA THR A 15 0.57 -44.14 15.10
C THR A 15 1.40 -43.61 16.25
N GLN A 16 1.84 -44.47 17.15
CA GLN A 16 2.70 -44.07 18.26
C GLN A 16 4.07 -43.58 17.78
N HIS A 17 4.65 -44.24 16.78
CA HIS A 17 5.92 -43.82 16.17
C HIS A 17 5.77 -42.42 15.48
N VAL A 18 4.72 -42.16 14.74
CA VAL A 18 4.43 -40.83 14.16
C VAL A 18 4.27 -39.79 15.26
N ARG A 19 3.62 -40.11 16.39
CA ARG A 19 3.49 -39.21 17.55
C ARG A 19 4.85 -38.84 18.15
N ASP A 20 5.75 -39.79 18.26
CA ASP A 20 7.08 -39.54 18.81
C ASP A 20 7.95 -38.72 17.86
N LEU A 21 7.86 -38.95 16.55
CA LEU A 21 8.53 -38.19 15.55
C LEU A 21 8.02 -36.75 15.47
N THR A 22 6.71 -36.53 15.65
CA THR A 22 6.13 -35.18 15.61
C THR A 22 6.54 -34.29 16.78
N LYS A 23 6.98 -34.87 17.92
CA LYS A 23 7.55 -34.08 19.03
C LYS A 23 8.87 -33.41 18.68
N LYS A 24 9.56 -33.89 17.62
CA LYS A 24 10.84 -33.34 17.10
C LYS A 24 10.65 -32.27 16.02
N VAL A 25 9.42 -32.00 15.63
CA VAL A 25 9.09 -30.99 14.60
C VAL A 25 9.14 -29.59 15.21
N ALA A 26 9.62 -28.62 14.44
CA ALA A 26 9.80 -27.22 14.85
C ALA A 26 8.49 -26.45 15.10
N PHE A 27 7.35 -27.05 14.83
CA PHE A 27 6.03 -26.41 14.91
C PHE A 27 5.15 -27.08 15.97
N PRO A 28 4.26 -26.34 16.64
CA PRO A 28 3.26 -26.95 17.54
C PRO A 28 2.23 -27.72 16.72
N VAL A 29 2.15 -29.01 16.95
CA VAL A 29 1.30 -29.96 16.21
C VAL A 29 0.33 -30.66 17.14
N ARG A 30 -0.94 -30.73 16.75
CA ARG A 30 -1.96 -31.59 17.36
C ARG A 30 -2.25 -32.78 16.48
N ILE A 31 -2.10 -33.98 17.00
CA ILE A 31 -2.40 -35.21 16.28
C ILE A 31 -3.83 -35.64 16.61
N VAL A 32 -4.57 -36.02 15.60
CA VAL A 32 -5.92 -36.56 15.70
C VAL A 32 -5.94 -37.88 14.92
N GLU A 33 -6.38 -38.92 15.57
CA GLU A 33 -6.61 -40.23 14.96
C GLU A 33 -8.04 -40.29 14.50
N THR A 34 -8.26 -40.65 13.27
CA THR A 34 -9.58 -40.78 12.68
C THR A 34 -9.61 -41.99 11.76
N ALA A 35 -10.64 -42.83 11.89
CA ALA A 35 -10.87 -43.91 10.92
C ALA A 35 -11.30 -43.33 9.55
N GLU A 36 -12.08 -42.26 9.56
CA GLU A 36 -12.54 -41.55 8.36
C GLU A 36 -12.65 -40.03 8.60
N ILE A 37 -12.57 -39.26 7.52
CA ILE A 37 -12.85 -37.83 7.51
C ILE A 37 -14.30 -37.63 7.04
N ASP A 38 -15.06 -36.85 7.82
CA ASP A 38 -16.44 -36.49 7.54
C ASP A 38 -16.62 -34.95 7.49
N ALA A 39 -17.83 -34.49 7.19
CA ALA A 39 -18.14 -33.06 7.10
C ALA A 39 -18.06 -32.30 8.45
N GLY A 40 -18.06 -33.02 9.57
CA GLY A 40 -17.91 -32.47 10.94
C GLY A 40 -16.49 -32.44 11.44
N THR A 41 -15.53 -32.98 10.67
CA THR A 41 -14.12 -33.05 11.09
C THR A 41 -13.53 -31.62 11.19
N PRO A 42 -12.83 -31.27 12.31
CA PRO A 42 -12.22 -29.96 12.46
C PRO A 42 -11.18 -29.69 11.36
N LYS A 43 -10.81 -28.44 11.19
CA LYS A 43 -9.85 -28.00 10.18
C LYS A 43 -8.59 -28.87 10.19
N ILE A 44 -8.30 -29.49 9.05
CA ILE A 44 -7.16 -30.39 8.83
C ILE A 44 -6.08 -29.66 8.03
N ASP A 45 -4.82 -29.81 8.42
CA ASP A 45 -3.68 -29.25 7.71
C ASP A 45 -2.92 -30.30 6.94
N ILE A 46 -2.66 -31.44 7.56
CA ILE A 46 -1.96 -32.56 6.97
C ILE A 46 -2.74 -33.85 7.28
N VAL A 47 -2.85 -34.70 6.30
CA VAL A 47 -3.35 -36.07 6.45
C VAL A 47 -2.19 -37.04 6.18
N ILE A 48 -1.93 -37.93 7.12
CA ILE A 48 -1.02 -39.07 6.97
C ILE A 48 -1.87 -40.29 6.74
N LEU A 49 -1.81 -40.84 5.52
CA LEU A 49 -2.60 -42.01 5.14
C LEU A 49 -1.66 -43.21 4.99
N GLY A 50 -1.81 -44.22 5.89
CA GLY A 50 -1.11 -45.48 5.82
C GLY A 50 -1.72 -46.38 4.75
N LEU A 51 -0.87 -47.00 3.90
CA LEU A 51 -1.29 -48.02 2.96
C LEU A 51 -0.81 -49.39 3.43
N ALA A 52 -1.60 -50.44 3.16
CA ALA A 52 -1.25 -51.84 3.40
C ALA A 52 -0.19 -52.31 2.35
N LYS A 53 0.33 -53.51 2.53
CA LYS A 53 1.36 -54.14 1.66
C LYS A 53 0.79 -54.34 0.22
N ASP A 54 -0.51 -54.73 0.12
CA ASP A 54 -1.23 -54.87 -1.16
C ASP A 54 -2.46 -53.93 -1.10
N PRO A 55 -2.29 -52.63 -1.40
CA PRO A 55 -3.38 -51.67 -1.27
C PRO A 55 -4.37 -51.85 -2.42
N ASP A 56 -5.67 -51.85 -2.11
CA ASP A 56 -6.70 -51.65 -3.12
C ASP A 56 -6.58 -50.18 -3.63
N VAL A 57 -6.01 -50.05 -4.84
CA VAL A 57 -5.78 -48.76 -5.49
C VAL A 57 -7.11 -48.00 -5.70
N THR A 58 -8.20 -48.71 -5.95
CA THR A 58 -9.50 -48.10 -6.14
C THR A 58 -10.04 -47.51 -4.84
N ALA A 59 -9.92 -48.26 -3.74
CA ALA A 59 -10.29 -47.78 -2.42
C ALA A 59 -9.42 -46.60 -1.95
N ALA A 60 -8.12 -46.68 -2.16
CA ALA A 60 -7.17 -45.59 -1.85
C ALA A 60 -7.51 -44.30 -2.66
N ARG A 61 -7.85 -44.46 -3.96
CA ARG A 61 -8.28 -43.33 -4.80
C ARG A 61 -9.59 -42.71 -4.30
N ALA A 62 -10.56 -43.50 -3.95
CA ALA A 62 -11.83 -43.02 -3.42
C ALA A 62 -11.63 -42.23 -2.11
N LYS A 63 -10.78 -42.71 -1.22
CA LYS A 63 -10.44 -42.02 0.05
C LYS A 63 -9.74 -40.71 -0.20
N LEU A 64 -8.72 -40.66 -1.08
CA LEU A 64 -8.03 -39.44 -1.44
C LEU A 64 -8.96 -38.39 -2.08
N THR A 65 -9.88 -38.85 -2.94
CA THR A 65 -10.91 -37.98 -3.55
C THR A 65 -11.83 -37.41 -2.48
N ARG A 66 -12.25 -38.23 -1.52
CA ARG A 66 -13.09 -37.80 -0.38
C ARG A 66 -12.35 -36.80 0.52
N ILE A 67 -11.08 -37.06 0.88
CA ILE A 67 -10.24 -36.15 1.66
C ILE A 67 -10.15 -34.79 0.95
N ARG A 68 -9.93 -34.78 -0.34
CA ARG A 68 -9.83 -33.53 -1.14
C ARG A 68 -11.13 -32.77 -1.23
N SER A 69 -12.26 -33.46 -1.36
CA SER A 69 -13.58 -32.81 -1.42
C SER A 69 -13.96 -32.16 -0.07
N LEU A 70 -13.64 -32.83 1.04
CA LEU A 70 -13.96 -32.35 2.38
C LEU A 70 -12.94 -31.35 2.91
N CYS A 71 -11.65 -31.51 2.56
CA CYS A 71 -10.54 -30.70 3.03
C CYS A 71 -9.63 -30.23 1.87
N PRO A 72 -10.11 -29.35 0.96
CA PRO A 72 -9.39 -28.97 -0.26
C PRO A 72 -8.04 -28.29 0.00
N GLY A 73 -7.80 -27.82 1.23
CA GLY A 73 -6.55 -27.19 1.64
C GLY A 73 -5.57 -28.09 2.38
N ALA A 74 -5.94 -29.33 2.71
CA ALA A 74 -5.08 -30.26 3.43
C ALA A 74 -4.02 -30.86 2.49
N GLN A 75 -2.78 -31.02 3.02
CA GLN A 75 -1.73 -31.76 2.33
C GLN A 75 -1.78 -33.23 2.74
N VAL A 76 -1.55 -34.15 1.79
CA VAL A 76 -1.63 -35.58 2.06
C VAL A 76 -0.25 -36.20 1.91
N ILE A 77 0.18 -36.98 2.91
CA ILE A 77 1.36 -37.81 2.90
C ILE A 77 0.89 -39.28 2.84
N LEU A 78 1.34 -40.01 1.84
CA LEU A 78 1.10 -41.45 1.76
C LEU A 78 2.26 -42.20 2.41
N CYS A 79 1.98 -43.13 3.32
CA CYS A 79 2.97 -44.02 3.93
C CYS A 79 2.77 -45.45 3.36
N THR A 80 3.75 -45.94 2.60
CA THR A 80 3.68 -47.22 1.89
C THR A 80 4.84 -48.14 2.27
N PRO A 81 4.67 -49.48 2.30
CA PRO A 81 5.75 -50.44 2.47
C PRO A 81 6.76 -50.36 1.33
N SER A 82 8.06 -50.63 1.63
CA SER A 82 9.18 -50.46 0.71
C SER A 82 9.22 -51.45 -0.50
N GLU A 83 8.42 -52.50 -0.48
CA GLU A 83 8.48 -53.59 -1.47
C GLU A 83 7.64 -53.34 -2.74
N THR A 84 7.02 -52.17 -2.89
CA THR A 84 6.05 -51.90 -3.98
C THR A 84 6.61 -50.97 -5.05
N GLN A 85 7.62 -51.41 -5.84
CA GLN A 85 8.13 -50.64 -7.00
C GLN A 85 7.07 -50.40 -8.11
N ALA A 86 5.99 -51.14 -8.15
CA ALA A 86 4.87 -50.93 -9.08
C ALA A 86 3.94 -49.75 -8.70
N LEU A 87 4.08 -49.19 -7.52
CA LEU A 87 3.19 -48.13 -6.99
C LEU A 87 3.62 -46.73 -7.36
N ASP A 88 4.87 -46.45 -7.79
CA ASP A 88 5.35 -45.09 -8.02
C ASP A 88 4.52 -44.34 -9.09
N SER A 89 4.20 -45.00 -10.20
CA SER A 89 3.33 -44.43 -11.23
C SER A 89 1.86 -44.31 -10.77
N THR A 90 1.42 -45.24 -9.92
CA THR A 90 0.07 -45.27 -9.37
C THR A 90 -0.11 -44.22 -8.27
N ILE A 91 0.86 -44.06 -7.38
CA ILE A 91 0.87 -43.03 -6.33
C ILE A 91 0.87 -41.62 -6.93
N MET A 92 1.68 -41.39 -7.97
CA MET A 92 1.67 -40.13 -8.71
C MET A 92 0.33 -39.89 -9.41
N SER A 93 -0.28 -40.94 -9.99
CA SER A 93 -1.61 -40.86 -10.62
C SER A 93 -2.74 -40.60 -9.62
N LEU A 94 -2.55 -40.97 -8.33
CA LEU A 94 -3.46 -40.69 -7.23
C LEU A 94 -3.36 -39.21 -6.79
N GLY A 95 -2.35 -38.47 -7.29
CA GLY A 95 -2.16 -37.06 -7.04
C GLY A 95 -1.70 -36.73 -5.60
N ALA A 96 -1.12 -37.68 -4.89
CA ALA A 96 -0.43 -37.37 -3.64
C ALA A 96 0.86 -36.61 -3.96
N ARG A 97 1.09 -35.51 -3.26
CA ARG A 97 2.28 -34.66 -3.48
C ARG A 97 3.52 -35.18 -2.77
N SER A 98 3.36 -36.08 -1.81
CA SER A 98 4.45 -36.62 -1.01
C SER A 98 4.13 -38.02 -0.54
N PHE A 99 5.13 -38.90 -0.54
CA PHE A 99 5.04 -40.22 0.01
C PHE A 99 6.26 -40.55 0.87
N LEU A 100 6.13 -41.46 1.79
CA LEU A 100 7.17 -41.97 2.66
C LEU A 100 7.15 -43.49 2.66
N LEU A 101 8.32 -44.10 2.67
CA LEU A 101 8.46 -45.56 2.78
C LEU A 101 8.44 -45.98 4.26
N LYS A 102 7.79 -47.11 4.52
CA LYS A 102 7.82 -47.78 5.84
C LYS A 102 9.01 -48.74 5.92
N PRO A 103 9.71 -48.81 7.06
CA PRO A 103 9.54 -48.06 8.29
C PRO A 103 9.90 -46.58 8.12
N LEU A 104 9.19 -45.66 8.79
CA LEU A 104 9.41 -44.23 8.69
C LEU A 104 10.78 -43.85 9.29
N GLU A 105 11.65 -43.33 8.45
CA GLU A 105 12.94 -42.80 8.89
C GLU A 105 12.79 -41.41 9.50
N GLU A 106 13.34 -41.19 10.68
CA GLU A 106 13.20 -39.99 11.48
C GLU A 106 13.55 -38.71 10.69
N ASN A 107 14.77 -38.67 10.13
CA ASN A 107 15.27 -37.47 9.43
C ASN A 107 14.40 -37.11 8.24
N THR A 108 14.03 -38.09 7.44
CA THR A 108 13.21 -37.94 6.24
C THR A 108 11.81 -37.45 6.60
N PHE A 109 11.20 -38.05 7.63
CA PHE A 109 9.87 -37.67 8.10
C PHE A 109 9.84 -36.24 8.66
N VAL A 110 10.74 -35.91 9.60
CA VAL A 110 10.81 -34.60 10.25
C VAL A 110 11.09 -33.50 9.26
N THR A 111 12.02 -33.73 8.31
CA THR A 111 12.36 -32.78 7.25
C THR A 111 11.16 -32.50 6.34
N LEU A 112 10.48 -33.55 5.86
CA LEU A 112 9.29 -33.41 5.02
C LEU A 112 8.18 -32.68 5.75
N LEU A 113 7.91 -33.02 7.00
CA LEU A 113 6.84 -32.44 7.78
C LEU A 113 7.10 -30.95 8.08
N ASN A 114 8.33 -30.59 8.47
CA ASN A 114 8.74 -29.20 8.67
C ASN A 114 8.57 -28.38 7.39
N LYS A 115 8.96 -28.90 6.25
CA LYS A 115 8.77 -28.26 4.94
C LYS A 115 7.29 -28.00 4.64
N MET A 116 6.42 -29.00 4.86
CA MET A 116 4.99 -28.89 4.61
C MET A 116 4.33 -27.89 5.56
N LEU A 117 4.65 -27.95 6.86
CA LEU A 117 4.12 -27.04 7.85
C LEU A 117 4.54 -25.58 7.60
N SER A 118 5.80 -25.36 7.20
CA SER A 118 6.29 -24.04 6.77
C SER A 118 5.48 -23.51 5.57
N GLN A 119 5.20 -24.33 4.56
CA GLN A 119 4.39 -23.92 3.41
C GLN A 119 2.95 -23.57 3.81
N ILE A 120 2.34 -24.36 4.69
CA ILE A 120 0.98 -24.07 5.22
C ILE A 120 0.98 -22.78 6.01
N GLN A 121 2.01 -22.55 6.84
CA GLN A 121 2.16 -21.32 7.61
C GLN A 121 2.28 -20.10 6.69
N LYS A 122 3.13 -20.16 5.66
CA LYS A 122 3.27 -19.11 4.64
C LYS A 122 1.92 -18.80 3.99
N ARG A 123 1.19 -19.83 3.53
CA ARG A 123 -0.13 -19.65 2.94
C ARG A 123 -1.12 -18.98 3.89
N ARG A 124 -1.21 -19.43 5.13
CA ARG A 124 -2.12 -18.84 6.14
C ARG A 124 -1.76 -17.38 6.48
N GLN A 125 -0.48 -17.08 6.63
CA GLN A 125 -0.01 -15.71 6.88
C GLN A 125 -0.32 -14.81 5.69
N ARG A 126 -0.09 -15.30 4.45
CA ARG A 126 -0.43 -14.60 3.21
C ARG A 126 -1.93 -14.30 3.15
N GLU A 127 -2.79 -15.30 3.34
CA GLU A 127 -4.24 -15.13 3.34
C GLU A 127 -4.71 -14.12 4.41
N LYS A 128 -4.12 -14.18 5.62
CA LYS A 128 -4.41 -13.23 6.69
C LYS A 128 -3.99 -11.81 6.31
N TYR A 129 -2.81 -11.64 5.74
CA TYR A 129 -2.29 -10.36 5.30
C TYR A 129 -3.17 -9.77 4.18
N ILE A 130 -3.48 -10.54 3.15
CA ILE A 130 -4.36 -10.13 2.05
C ILE A 130 -5.74 -9.72 2.58
N LYS A 131 -6.35 -10.49 3.48
CA LYS A 131 -7.65 -10.15 4.08
C LYS A 131 -7.61 -8.87 4.91
N SER A 132 -6.51 -8.60 5.61
CA SER A 132 -6.35 -7.34 6.37
C SER A 132 -6.13 -6.15 5.45
N SER A 133 -5.35 -6.30 4.39
CA SER A 133 -5.05 -5.26 3.40
C SER A 133 -6.27 -4.95 2.51
N GLN A 134 -7.05 -5.96 2.11
CA GLN A 134 -8.25 -5.78 1.28
C GLN A 134 -9.37 -4.97 1.96
N LYS A 135 -9.41 -4.90 3.29
CA LYS A 135 -10.36 -4.02 4.00
C LYS A 135 -10.08 -2.54 3.76
N THR A 136 -8.84 -2.19 3.42
CA THR A 136 -8.39 -0.80 3.24
C THR A 136 -8.33 -0.36 1.77
N SER A 137 -8.26 -1.28 0.80
CA SER A 137 -7.79 -1.00 -0.57
C SER A 137 -8.82 -1.18 -1.70
N ARG A 138 -10.11 -1.34 -1.45
CA ARG A 138 -11.10 -1.58 -2.53
C ARG A 138 -11.72 -0.33 -3.16
N ILE A 139 -11.04 0.81 -3.15
CA ILE A 139 -11.47 2.00 -3.89
C ILE A 139 -10.34 2.38 -4.84
N GLY A 140 -10.36 1.88 -6.08
CA GLY A 140 -9.35 2.32 -7.01
C GLY A 140 -9.33 1.66 -8.37
N GLU A 141 -10.29 1.97 -9.23
CA GLU A 141 -10.01 2.01 -10.66
C GLU A 141 -9.23 3.30 -10.95
N ILE A 142 -8.23 3.24 -11.82
CA ILE A 142 -7.57 4.44 -12.32
C ILE A 142 -8.55 5.18 -13.20
N ILE A 143 -9.02 6.33 -12.70
CA ILE A 143 -9.96 7.19 -13.42
C ILE A 143 -9.17 8.36 -14.00
N GLY A 144 -9.20 8.50 -15.31
CA GLY A 144 -8.55 9.61 -16.01
C GLY A 144 -8.49 9.35 -17.51
N LYS A 145 -8.61 10.44 -18.28
CA LYS A 145 -8.52 10.47 -19.76
C LYS A 145 -7.61 11.58 -20.28
N SER A 146 -7.03 12.37 -19.37
CA SER A 146 -6.08 13.42 -19.75
C SER A 146 -4.91 12.84 -20.53
N GLU A 147 -4.28 13.64 -21.37
CA GLU A 147 -3.12 13.21 -22.16
C GLU A 147 -2.00 12.69 -21.28
N ALA A 148 -1.72 13.39 -20.17
CA ALA A 148 -0.72 12.98 -19.19
C ALA A 148 -1.02 11.60 -18.60
N MET A 149 -2.29 11.32 -18.26
CA MET A 149 -2.70 9.99 -17.75
C MET A 149 -2.63 8.92 -18.83
N THR A 150 -3.01 9.22 -20.06
CA THR A 150 -2.94 8.27 -21.18
C THR A 150 -1.50 7.82 -21.43
N GLN A 151 -0.52 8.73 -21.34
CA GLN A 151 0.91 8.41 -21.46
C GLN A 151 1.38 7.50 -20.32
N VAL A 152 0.97 7.80 -19.08
CA VAL A 152 1.29 6.95 -17.90
C VAL A 152 0.69 5.56 -18.05
N LEU A 153 -0.59 5.45 -18.44
CA LEU A 153 -1.27 4.16 -18.62
C LEU A 153 -0.62 3.31 -19.73
N ALA A 154 -0.22 3.94 -20.84
CA ALA A 154 0.49 3.26 -21.93
C ALA A 154 1.87 2.74 -21.49
N LEU A 155 2.56 3.46 -20.58
CA LEU A 155 3.81 2.99 -19.99
C LEU A 155 3.55 1.82 -19.05
N ILE A 156 2.53 1.89 -18.21
CA ILE A 156 2.13 0.82 -17.29
C ILE A 156 1.81 -0.48 -18.04
N ASP A 157 1.04 -0.41 -19.13
CA ASP A 157 0.70 -1.59 -19.94
C ASP A 157 1.96 -2.27 -20.49
N ARG A 158 2.94 -1.49 -20.96
CA ARG A 158 4.23 -2.04 -21.41
C ARG A 158 5.03 -2.67 -20.29
N VAL A 159 5.10 -2.01 -19.14
CA VAL A 159 5.86 -2.48 -17.97
C VAL A 159 5.23 -3.71 -17.34
N ALA A 160 3.90 -3.81 -17.34
CA ALA A 160 3.18 -4.97 -16.81
C ALA A 160 3.56 -6.27 -17.52
N LYS A 161 3.87 -6.22 -18.82
CA LYS A 161 4.30 -7.37 -19.63
C LYS A 161 5.72 -7.88 -19.30
N SER A 162 6.48 -7.16 -18.45
CA SER A 162 7.80 -7.59 -17.98
C SER A 162 7.75 -8.00 -16.50
N PRO A 163 7.57 -9.28 -16.19
CA PRO A 163 7.23 -9.74 -14.84
C PRO A 163 8.38 -9.64 -13.82
N SER A 164 9.62 -9.39 -14.25
CA SER A 164 10.80 -9.29 -13.37
C SER A 164 11.37 -7.88 -13.23
N THR A 165 10.90 -6.92 -14.05
CA THR A 165 11.42 -5.55 -14.07
C THR A 165 10.96 -4.77 -12.84
N SER A 166 11.93 -4.17 -12.12
CA SER A 166 11.65 -3.23 -11.03
C SER A 166 11.06 -1.94 -11.59
N VAL A 167 10.12 -1.35 -10.86
CA VAL A 167 9.42 -0.11 -11.23
C VAL A 167 9.53 0.88 -10.10
N LEU A 168 9.90 2.12 -10.42
CA LEU A 168 9.92 3.24 -9.48
C LEU A 168 8.76 4.18 -9.80
N LEU A 169 7.78 4.28 -8.90
CA LEU A 169 6.64 5.18 -8.99
C LEU A 169 6.95 6.50 -8.26
N LEU A 170 7.00 7.59 -9.00
CA LEU A 170 7.21 8.93 -8.47
C LEU A 170 5.92 9.73 -8.54
N GLY A 171 5.59 10.47 -7.50
CA GLY A 171 4.44 11.35 -7.49
C GLY A 171 4.09 11.85 -6.10
N GLU A 172 3.45 12.99 -6.04
CA GLU A 172 3.04 13.62 -4.78
C GLU A 172 2.15 12.69 -3.93
N SER A 173 2.06 12.98 -2.63
CA SER A 173 1.16 12.26 -1.74
C SER A 173 -0.28 12.36 -2.25
N GLY A 174 -1.03 11.25 -2.21
CA GLY A 174 -2.42 11.22 -2.64
C GLY A 174 -2.67 11.15 -4.15
N THR A 175 -1.65 11.02 -5.00
CA THR A 175 -1.82 10.86 -6.46
C THR A 175 -2.33 9.49 -6.87
N GLY A 176 -2.24 8.49 -5.98
CA GLY A 176 -2.72 7.12 -6.20
C GLY A 176 -1.63 6.10 -6.52
N LYS A 177 -0.36 6.32 -6.12
CA LYS A 177 0.78 5.41 -6.38
C LYS A 177 0.46 3.94 -6.11
N SER A 178 -0.18 3.61 -4.97
CA SER A 178 -0.56 2.23 -4.64
C SER A 178 -1.58 1.64 -5.63
N VAL A 179 -2.53 2.45 -6.15
CA VAL A 179 -3.50 2.00 -7.17
C VAL A 179 -2.78 1.64 -8.47
N PHE A 180 -1.79 2.46 -8.87
CA PHE A 180 -0.97 2.17 -10.04
C PHE A 180 -0.14 0.90 -9.87
N ALA A 181 0.47 0.70 -8.69
CA ALA A 181 1.21 -0.52 -8.37
C ALA A 181 0.31 -1.77 -8.43
N GLN A 182 -0.90 -1.68 -7.87
CA GLN A 182 -1.90 -2.75 -7.95
C GLN A 182 -2.28 -3.04 -9.41
N THR A 183 -2.52 -2.01 -10.22
CA THR A 183 -2.84 -2.17 -11.65
C THR A 183 -1.71 -2.85 -12.42
N ILE A 184 -0.44 -2.48 -12.15
CA ILE A 184 0.73 -3.16 -12.74
C ILE A 184 0.76 -4.65 -12.38
N HIS A 185 0.41 -4.99 -11.14
CA HIS A 185 0.32 -6.38 -10.69
C HIS A 185 -0.81 -7.13 -11.39
N ASP A 186 -2.04 -6.59 -11.36
CA ASP A 186 -3.26 -7.23 -11.85
C ASP A 186 -3.23 -7.46 -13.37
N THR A 187 -2.48 -6.62 -14.12
CA THR A 187 -2.29 -6.75 -15.57
C THR A 187 -1.04 -7.52 -15.97
N SER A 188 -0.26 -8.02 -15.00
CA SER A 188 0.96 -8.78 -15.25
C SER A 188 0.73 -10.30 -15.23
N GLU A 189 1.72 -11.08 -15.71
CA GLU A 189 1.75 -12.55 -15.58
C GLU A 189 1.77 -13.03 -14.11
N ARG A 190 2.00 -12.13 -13.14
CA ARG A 190 2.02 -12.42 -11.70
C ARG A 190 0.68 -12.12 -11.01
N SER A 191 -0.38 -11.82 -11.77
CA SER A 191 -1.71 -11.45 -11.23
C SER A 191 -2.34 -12.51 -10.32
N GLU A 192 -2.07 -13.78 -10.57
CA GLU A 192 -2.50 -14.89 -9.72
C GLU A 192 -1.65 -15.02 -8.43
N GLY A 193 -0.49 -14.37 -8.37
CA GLY A 193 0.39 -14.33 -7.21
C GLY A 193 -0.08 -13.34 -6.14
N PRO A 194 0.63 -13.27 -5.00
CA PRO A 194 0.30 -12.28 -3.98
C PRO A 194 0.74 -10.88 -4.37
N PHE A 195 -0.10 -9.89 -4.04
CA PHE A 195 0.30 -8.49 -3.96
C PHE A 195 0.51 -8.12 -2.50
N ILE A 196 1.74 -7.81 -2.13
CA ILE A 196 2.13 -7.44 -0.77
C ILE A 196 2.57 -5.97 -0.78
N GLU A 197 1.88 -5.15 0.02
CA GLU A 197 2.16 -3.71 0.15
C GLU A 197 2.68 -3.41 1.56
N ILE A 198 3.74 -2.63 1.65
CA ILE A 198 4.23 -2.09 2.91
C ILE A 198 4.52 -0.60 2.76
N ASN A 199 4.02 0.20 3.70
CA ASN A 199 4.36 1.61 3.81
C ASN A 199 5.56 1.75 4.76
N CYS A 200 6.72 2.13 4.23
CA CYS A 200 7.96 2.24 4.99
C CYS A 200 7.95 3.39 6.00
N ALA A 201 7.09 4.41 5.81
CA ALA A 201 6.94 5.52 6.75
C ALA A 201 6.01 5.21 7.94
N ALA A 202 5.24 4.11 7.88
CA ALA A 202 4.19 3.83 8.86
C ALA A 202 4.70 3.26 10.19
N MET A 203 5.98 2.88 10.28
CA MET A 203 6.54 2.22 11.45
C MET A 203 8.03 2.56 11.66
N PRO A 204 8.55 2.43 12.90
CA PRO A 204 9.97 2.57 13.19
C PRO A 204 10.85 1.60 12.40
N SER A 205 12.09 1.99 12.10
CA SER A 205 13.03 1.25 11.23
C SER A 205 13.27 -0.20 11.68
N ASN A 206 13.44 -0.44 12.98
CA ASN A 206 13.65 -1.77 13.53
C ASN A 206 12.43 -2.70 13.34
N LEU A 207 11.22 -2.14 13.42
CA LEU A 207 10.00 -2.88 13.13
C LEU A 207 9.87 -3.13 11.62
N LEU A 208 10.17 -2.13 10.79
CA LEU A 208 10.16 -2.24 9.33
C LEU A 208 11.09 -3.37 8.86
N GLU A 209 12.32 -3.43 9.39
CA GLU A 209 13.28 -4.46 9.06
C GLU A 209 12.75 -5.86 9.42
N SER A 210 12.19 -6.03 10.62
CA SER A 210 11.62 -7.29 11.08
C SER A 210 10.36 -7.70 10.30
N GLU A 211 9.55 -6.74 9.82
CA GLU A 211 8.40 -7.02 8.95
C GLU A 211 8.86 -7.45 7.54
N LEU A 212 9.85 -6.77 6.96
CA LEU A 212 10.35 -7.07 5.60
C LEU A 212 11.05 -8.43 5.54
N PHE A 213 12.01 -8.65 6.42
CA PHE A 213 12.90 -9.83 6.34
C PHE A 213 12.46 -11.00 7.21
N GLY A 214 11.56 -10.77 8.19
CA GLY A 214 11.22 -11.77 9.18
C GLY A 214 12.34 -12.01 10.20
N TYR A 215 12.11 -12.91 11.16
CA TYR A 215 13.08 -13.26 12.17
C TYR A 215 12.95 -14.69 12.64
N GLU A 216 14.05 -15.24 13.14
CA GLU A 216 14.10 -16.52 13.83
C GLU A 216 13.91 -16.34 15.35
N PRO A 217 13.51 -17.40 16.08
CA PRO A 217 13.43 -17.34 17.53
C PRO A 217 14.79 -16.94 18.12
N GLY A 218 14.77 -15.98 19.07
CA GLY A 218 15.99 -15.48 19.72
C GLY A 218 16.72 -14.36 18.99
N ALA A 219 16.20 -13.88 17.83
CA ALA A 219 16.81 -12.76 17.10
C ALA A 219 16.88 -11.45 17.91
N PHE A 220 15.93 -11.27 18.84
CA PHE A 220 15.90 -10.17 19.83
C PHE A 220 15.06 -10.62 21.06
N THR A 221 15.05 -9.81 22.11
CA THR A 221 14.52 -10.18 23.44
C THR A 221 13.09 -10.75 23.41
N ASP A 222 12.23 -10.24 22.52
CA ASP A 222 10.83 -10.64 22.40
C ASP A 222 10.55 -11.64 21.25
N ALA A 223 11.58 -12.09 20.55
CA ALA A 223 11.45 -13.05 19.45
C ALA A 223 11.27 -14.48 19.95
N LYS A 224 10.11 -14.79 20.51
CA LYS A 224 9.78 -16.14 21.05
C LYS A 224 9.44 -17.15 19.96
N THR A 225 8.98 -16.70 18.80
CA THR A 225 8.56 -17.55 17.69
C THR A 225 9.09 -17.01 16.37
N GLN A 226 9.28 -17.87 15.40
CA GLN A 226 9.65 -17.49 14.04
C GLN A 226 8.58 -16.61 13.39
N LYS A 227 9.01 -15.56 12.68
CA LYS A 227 8.16 -14.73 11.83
C LYS A 227 8.63 -14.75 10.39
N ILE A 228 7.72 -15.04 9.47
CA ILE A 228 7.97 -14.97 8.02
C ILE A 228 7.88 -13.50 7.59
N GLY A 229 8.90 -13.04 6.82
CA GLY A 229 8.97 -11.67 6.32
C GLY A 229 8.03 -11.41 5.14
N LEU A 230 7.71 -10.13 4.91
CA LEU A 230 6.83 -9.70 3.81
C LEU A 230 7.44 -9.99 2.43
N ILE A 231 8.77 -9.90 2.30
CA ILE A 231 9.48 -10.27 1.07
C ILE A 231 9.25 -11.76 0.76
N GLU A 232 9.33 -12.62 1.77
CA GLU A 232 9.08 -14.06 1.63
C GLU A 232 7.60 -14.36 1.31
N LEU A 233 6.66 -13.56 1.86
CA LEU A 233 5.24 -13.67 1.54
C LEU A 233 4.90 -13.23 0.12
N ALA A 234 5.71 -12.35 -0.48
CA ALA A 234 5.55 -11.87 -1.85
C ALA A 234 6.05 -12.85 -2.92
N ASP A 235 6.58 -14.01 -2.52
CA ASP A 235 7.12 -15.02 -3.42
C ASP A 235 6.16 -15.41 -4.55
N HIS A 236 6.65 -15.43 -5.79
CA HIS A 236 5.89 -15.59 -7.04
C HIS A 236 4.82 -14.51 -7.28
N GLY A 237 4.91 -13.36 -6.60
CA GLY A 237 4.01 -12.23 -6.71
C GLY A 237 4.72 -10.90 -6.89
N THR A 238 4.14 -9.86 -6.28
CA THR A 238 4.65 -8.48 -6.33
C THR A 238 4.74 -7.89 -4.92
N LEU A 239 5.85 -7.23 -4.63
CA LEU A 239 6.09 -6.45 -3.40
C LEU A 239 6.06 -4.97 -3.76
N LEU A 240 5.17 -4.21 -3.14
CA LEU A 240 5.17 -2.75 -3.16
C LEU A 240 5.83 -2.19 -1.90
N LEU A 241 6.90 -1.43 -2.10
CA LEU A 241 7.59 -0.65 -1.07
C LEU A 241 7.15 0.81 -1.21
N ASP A 242 6.11 1.22 -0.47
CA ASP A 242 5.62 2.60 -0.51
C ASP A 242 6.44 3.47 0.44
N GLU A 243 6.73 4.71 0.01
CA GLU A 243 7.61 5.68 0.67
C GLU A 243 9.00 5.09 0.99
N ILE A 244 9.62 4.47 -0.02
CA ILE A 244 10.91 3.74 0.11
C ILE A 244 12.05 4.63 0.65
N THR A 245 12.00 5.93 0.42
CA THR A 245 12.99 6.91 0.90
C THR A 245 13.00 7.07 2.43
N GLU A 246 11.98 6.56 3.14
CA GLU A 246 11.92 6.56 4.60
C GLU A 246 12.68 5.39 5.26
N THR A 247 13.28 4.50 4.44
CA THR A 247 14.07 3.38 4.96
C THR A 247 15.45 3.85 5.44
N ASP A 248 15.93 3.24 6.53
CA ASP A 248 17.30 3.48 7.01
C ASP A 248 18.36 2.79 6.14
N THR A 249 19.61 3.20 6.29
CA THR A 249 20.74 2.72 5.48
C THR A 249 20.97 1.20 5.62
N GLN A 250 20.67 0.61 6.79
CA GLN A 250 20.84 -0.81 7.04
C GLN A 250 19.80 -1.63 6.27
N THR A 251 18.54 -1.22 6.34
CA THR A 251 17.43 -1.80 5.58
C THR A 251 17.66 -1.67 4.07
N GLN A 252 18.15 -0.50 3.61
CA GLN A 252 18.53 -0.28 2.20
C GLN A 252 19.60 -1.26 1.72
N ALA A 253 20.65 -1.51 2.54
CA ALA A 253 21.70 -2.48 2.17
C ALA A 253 21.19 -3.92 2.04
N LYS A 254 20.27 -4.33 2.93
CA LYS A 254 19.64 -5.65 2.85
C LYS A 254 18.68 -5.77 1.66
N LEU A 255 17.93 -4.71 1.34
CA LEU A 255 17.08 -4.66 0.15
C LEU A 255 17.91 -4.77 -1.13
N LEU A 256 19.04 -4.07 -1.23
CA LEU A 256 19.94 -4.17 -2.36
C LEU A 256 20.42 -5.63 -2.55
N LYS A 257 20.90 -6.27 -1.47
CA LYS A 257 21.33 -7.66 -1.51
C LYS A 257 20.23 -8.59 -2.02
N PHE A 258 19.00 -8.39 -1.56
CA PHE A 258 17.83 -9.16 -2.02
C PHE A 258 17.54 -8.92 -3.51
N LEU A 259 17.56 -7.67 -3.97
CA LEU A 259 17.29 -7.32 -5.37
C LEU A 259 18.31 -7.95 -6.32
N ASP A 260 19.59 -8.05 -5.90
CA ASP A 260 20.65 -8.61 -6.71
C ASP A 260 20.64 -10.13 -6.75
N SER A 261 20.54 -10.77 -5.58
CA SER A 261 20.70 -12.22 -5.44
C SER A 261 19.38 -12.99 -5.47
N LYS A 262 18.24 -12.31 -5.29
CA LYS A 262 16.94 -12.93 -5.02
C LYS A 262 16.93 -13.84 -3.79
N LYS A 263 17.88 -13.59 -2.88
CA LYS A 263 18.04 -14.34 -1.63
C LYS A 263 17.97 -13.40 -0.45
N LEU A 264 17.37 -13.85 0.62
CA LEU A 264 17.33 -13.14 1.90
C LEU A 264 17.69 -14.08 3.05
N ARG A 265 18.03 -13.51 4.19
CA ARG A 265 18.15 -14.22 5.48
C ARG A 265 17.23 -13.53 6.47
N ARG A 266 16.56 -14.31 7.30
CA ARG A 266 15.79 -13.78 8.43
C ARG A 266 16.73 -13.20 9.47
N LEU A 267 16.23 -12.25 10.26
CA LEU A 267 17.00 -11.69 11.37
C LEU A 267 17.33 -12.79 12.39
N GLY A 268 18.59 -12.89 12.80
CA GLY A 268 19.06 -13.96 13.69
C GLY A 268 19.19 -15.34 13.04
N GLY A 269 18.87 -15.48 11.74
CA GLY A 269 18.98 -16.74 11.00
C GLY A 269 20.18 -16.80 10.08
N GLU A 270 20.67 -18.02 9.79
CA GLU A 270 21.75 -18.29 8.86
C GLU A 270 21.27 -18.81 7.51
N GLU A 271 20.04 -19.34 7.45
CA GLU A 271 19.47 -19.94 6.24
C GLU A 271 19.24 -18.91 5.13
N GLU A 272 19.70 -19.20 3.93
CA GLU A 272 19.40 -18.41 2.73
C GLU A 272 18.09 -18.88 2.10
N ILE A 273 17.13 -17.97 2.00
CA ILE A 273 15.81 -18.21 1.44
C ILE A 273 15.76 -17.54 0.07
N THR A 274 15.52 -18.32 -0.98
CA THR A 274 15.33 -17.78 -2.34
C THR A 274 13.88 -17.34 -2.53
N VAL A 275 13.67 -16.12 -3.04
CA VAL A 275 12.35 -15.53 -3.27
C VAL A 275 12.30 -14.89 -4.65
N ASP A 276 11.36 -15.31 -5.47
CA ASP A 276 11.09 -14.71 -6.77
C ASP A 276 9.93 -13.70 -6.68
N ALA A 277 10.20 -12.50 -6.17
CA ALA A 277 9.24 -11.42 -6.13
C ALA A 277 9.61 -10.29 -7.11
N ARG A 278 8.59 -9.74 -7.79
CA ARG A 278 8.70 -8.46 -8.49
C ARG A 278 8.66 -7.34 -7.47
N VAL A 279 9.54 -6.34 -7.60
CA VAL A 279 9.56 -5.20 -6.70
C VAL A 279 9.08 -3.94 -7.42
N ILE A 280 8.12 -3.25 -6.80
CA ILE A 280 7.67 -1.90 -7.17
C ILE A 280 8.01 -1.01 -5.98
N ALA A 281 8.76 0.06 -6.20
CA ALA A 281 9.05 1.07 -5.18
C ALA A 281 8.28 2.34 -5.49
N ALA A 282 7.81 3.04 -4.45
CA ALA A 282 7.10 4.30 -4.60
C ALA A 282 7.62 5.33 -3.60
N THR A 283 7.65 6.60 -4.01
CA THR A 283 7.99 7.72 -3.11
C THR A 283 7.36 9.02 -3.58
N ASN A 284 7.13 9.94 -2.65
CA ASN A 284 6.71 11.31 -2.90
C ASN A 284 7.87 12.32 -2.84
N ARG A 285 9.07 11.87 -2.40
CA ARG A 285 10.27 12.72 -2.34
C ARG A 285 11.06 12.66 -3.65
N ASP A 286 11.90 13.67 -3.88
CA ASP A 286 12.91 13.61 -4.94
C ASP A 286 14.04 12.65 -4.51
N ILE A 287 13.94 11.41 -4.98
CA ILE A 287 14.91 10.37 -4.64
C ILE A 287 16.34 10.73 -5.07
N ARG A 288 16.51 11.54 -6.11
CA ARG A 288 17.84 11.97 -6.58
C ARG A 288 18.45 12.97 -5.60
N GLU A 289 17.63 13.80 -4.94
CA GLU A 289 18.06 14.67 -3.88
C GLU A 289 18.43 13.87 -2.63
N GLU A 290 17.63 12.86 -2.26
CA GLU A 290 17.93 11.94 -1.14
C GLU A 290 19.27 11.22 -1.36
N VAL A 291 19.59 10.82 -2.60
CA VAL A 291 20.90 10.24 -2.96
C VAL A 291 22.03 11.28 -2.80
N ARG A 292 21.87 12.51 -3.31
CA ARG A 292 22.86 13.58 -3.17
C ARG A 292 23.19 13.89 -1.71
N GLU A 293 22.17 13.87 -0.86
CA GLU A 293 22.30 14.12 0.58
C GLU A 293 22.69 12.87 1.38
N LYS A 294 23.01 11.75 0.70
CA LYS A 294 23.45 10.48 1.29
C LYS A 294 22.44 9.86 2.26
N ARG A 295 21.15 10.23 2.18
CA ARG A 295 20.07 9.57 2.91
C ARG A 295 19.55 8.32 2.20
N PHE A 296 19.76 8.25 0.88
CA PHE A 296 19.46 7.08 0.07
C PHE A 296 20.69 6.60 -0.68
N ARG A 297 20.90 5.29 -0.72
CA ARG A 297 22.07 4.69 -1.39
C ARG A 297 21.93 4.78 -2.90
N GLU A 298 22.97 5.18 -3.57
CA GLU A 298 23.04 5.33 -5.03
C GLU A 298 22.92 3.97 -5.74
N ASP A 299 23.54 2.93 -5.19
CA ASP A 299 23.48 1.56 -5.76
C ASP A 299 22.06 0.99 -5.72
N LEU A 300 21.34 1.18 -4.62
CA LEU A 300 19.94 0.78 -4.50
C LEU A 300 19.03 1.58 -5.45
N PHE A 301 19.27 2.89 -5.59
CA PHE A 301 18.54 3.73 -6.53
C PHE A 301 18.62 3.17 -7.95
N TYR A 302 19.81 2.88 -8.48
CA TYR A 302 19.95 2.33 -9.83
C TYR A 302 19.31 0.95 -9.97
N ARG A 303 19.29 0.15 -8.92
CA ARG A 303 18.67 -1.18 -8.96
C ARG A 303 17.15 -1.14 -8.96
N LEU A 304 16.55 -0.13 -8.31
CA LEU A 304 15.11 0.10 -8.29
C LEU A 304 14.63 0.84 -9.53
N ASN A 305 15.41 1.79 -10.04
CA ASN A 305 15.06 2.69 -11.13
C ASN A 305 15.34 2.08 -12.52
N VAL A 306 14.84 0.87 -12.78
CA VAL A 306 14.90 0.28 -14.14
C VAL A 306 13.87 0.94 -15.05
N VAL A 307 12.66 1.16 -14.54
CA VAL A 307 11.62 1.96 -15.21
C VAL A 307 11.04 2.97 -14.23
N GLU A 308 11.18 4.25 -14.57
CA GLU A 308 10.58 5.35 -13.81
C GLU A 308 9.19 5.66 -14.38
N VAL A 309 8.17 5.67 -13.51
CA VAL A 309 6.81 6.07 -13.84
C VAL A 309 6.45 7.28 -12.98
N ARG A 310 6.32 8.44 -13.61
CA ARG A 310 5.95 9.67 -12.91
C ARG A 310 4.45 9.91 -13.03
N ILE A 311 3.77 9.91 -11.88
CA ILE A 311 2.32 10.13 -11.79
C ILE A 311 2.08 11.63 -11.64
N PRO A 312 1.36 12.28 -12.59
CA PRO A 312 1.13 13.71 -12.52
C PRO A 312 0.23 14.07 -11.34
N PRO A 313 0.48 15.20 -10.66
CA PRO A 313 -0.42 15.72 -9.64
C PRO A 313 -1.76 16.14 -10.28
N LEU A 314 -2.81 16.20 -9.45
CA LEU A 314 -4.17 16.42 -9.94
C LEU A 314 -4.36 17.77 -10.66
N ARG A 315 -3.61 18.80 -10.24
CA ARG A 315 -3.59 20.13 -10.90
C ARG A 315 -3.07 20.12 -12.34
N GLU A 316 -2.28 19.12 -12.73
CA GLU A 316 -1.75 18.94 -14.09
C GLU A 316 -2.65 18.09 -14.98
N ARG A 317 -3.73 17.52 -14.41
CA ARG A 317 -4.75 16.72 -15.11
C ARG A 317 -6.17 17.17 -14.76
N LYS A 318 -6.42 18.46 -14.89
CA LYS A 318 -7.71 19.09 -14.49
C LYS A 318 -8.94 18.46 -15.15
N GLU A 319 -8.77 17.94 -16.37
CA GLU A 319 -9.83 17.25 -17.12
C GLU A 319 -10.33 15.98 -16.39
N ASP A 320 -9.48 15.37 -15.57
CA ASP A 320 -9.83 14.16 -14.82
C ASP A 320 -10.61 14.47 -13.55
N ILE A 321 -10.56 15.72 -13.04
CA ILE A 321 -11.21 16.11 -11.79
C ILE A 321 -12.71 15.85 -11.83
N ASP A 322 -13.37 16.21 -12.93
CA ASP A 322 -14.80 16.01 -13.07
C ASP A 322 -15.19 14.53 -13.10
N MET A 323 -14.38 13.71 -13.78
CA MET A 323 -14.63 12.27 -13.87
C MET A 323 -14.47 11.62 -12.49
N ILE A 324 -13.36 11.94 -11.80
CA ILE A 324 -13.08 11.45 -10.43
C ILE A 324 -14.17 11.94 -9.49
N GLY A 325 -14.53 13.23 -9.55
CA GLY A 325 -15.57 13.83 -8.74
C GLY A 325 -16.93 13.17 -8.93
N THR A 326 -17.34 12.94 -10.17
CA THR A 326 -18.60 12.27 -10.51
C THR A 326 -18.63 10.82 -10.06
N TYR A 327 -17.53 10.08 -10.25
CA TYR A 327 -17.41 8.70 -9.82
C TYR A 327 -17.58 8.57 -8.30
N TYR A 328 -16.82 9.35 -7.51
CA TYR A 328 -16.88 9.28 -6.06
C TYR A 328 -18.18 9.86 -5.49
N LEU A 329 -18.76 10.86 -6.13
CA LEU A 329 -20.12 11.30 -5.79
C LEU A 329 -21.09 10.13 -5.93
N GLY A 330 -21.07 9.42 -7.06
CA GLY A 330 -21.91 8.24 -7.29
C GLY A 330 -21.68 7.13 -6.27
N TYR A 331 -20.42 6.87 -5.93
CA TYR A 331 -20.04 5.89 -4.91
C TYR A 331 -20.62 6.26 -3.52
N TYR A 332 -20.38 7.48 -3.06
CA TYR A 332 -20.85 7.93 -1.73
C TYR A 332 -22.36 8.13 -1.65
N LYS A 333 -23.03 8.51 -2.75
CA LYS A 333 -24.50 8.52 -2.83
C LYS A 333 -25.08 7.14 -2.51
N LYS A 334 -24.51 6.07 -3.06
CA LYS A 334 -24.91 4.69 -2.76
C LYS A 334 -24.58 4.31 -1.32
N LYS A 335 -23.36 4.59 -0.87
CA LYS A 335 -22.87 4.26 0.47
C LYS A 335 -23.71 4.89 1.58
N PHE A 336 -24.09 6.16 1.42
CA PHE A 336 -24.86 6.93 2.41
C PHE A 336 -26.36 6.99 2.13
N LYS A 337 -26.86 6.24 1.13
CA LYS A 337 -28.28 6.16 0.75
C LYS A 337 -28.91 7.54 0.43
N LYS A 338 -28.17 8.39 -0.28
CA LYS A 338 -28.60 9.74 -0.72
C LYS A 338 -28.58 9.87 -2.26
N PRO A 339 -29.43 9.15 -3.01
CA PRO A 339 -29.33 9.03 -4.46
C PRO A 339 -29.60 10.34 -5.23
N TYR A 340 -30.27 11.28 -4.61
CA TYR A 340 -30.70 12.56 -5.19
C TYR A 340 -29.62 13.65 -5.22
N LEU A 341 -28.50 13.47 -4.50
CA LEU A 341 -27.45 14.48 -4.41
C LEU A 341 -26.76 14.73 -5.76
N HIS A 342 -26.48 15.99 -6.06
CA HIS A 342 -25.67 16.42 -7.20
C HIS A 342 -24.87 17.70 -6.87
N PHE A 343 -23.81 17.95 -7.61
CA PHE A 343 -23.02 19.17 -7.48
C PHE A 343 -23.73 20.34 -8.16
N SER A 344 -23.71 21.52 -7.54
CA SER A 344 -24.07 22.75 -8.24
C SER A 344 -23.00 23.10 -9.31
N ALA A 345 -23.37 23.92 -10.31
CA ALA A 345 -22.42 24.38 -11.33
C ALA A 345 -21.24 25.16 -10.71
N GLU A 346 -21.51 25.94 -9.65
CA GLU A 346 -20.48 26.66 -8.89
C GLU A 346 -19.47 25.69 -8.25
N VAL A 347 -19.96 24.58 -7.69
CA VAL A 347 -19.10 23.54 -7.09
C VAL A 347 -18.22 22.87 -8.16
N GLN A 348 -18.78 22.54 -9.31
CA GLN A 348 -17.99 21.93 -10.39
C GLN A 348 -16.84 22.85 -10.84
N THR A 349 -17.10 24.15 -10.99
CA THR A 349 -16.06 25.13 -11.31
C THR A 349 -15.01 25.20 -10.18
N LEU A 350 -15.44 25.27 -8.94
CA LEU A 350 -14.55 25.31 -7.78
C LEU A 350 -13.65 24.08 -7.70
N LEU A 351 -14.18 22.88 -7.95
CA LEU A 351 -13.39 21.64 -7.94
C LEU A 351 -12.31 21.64 -9.02
N ARG A 352 -12.57 22.20 -10.21
CA ARG A 352 -11.59 22.32 -11.31
C ARG A 352 -10.49 23.34 -11.02
N ASP A 353 -10.82 24.42 -10.34
CA ASP A 353 -9.91 25.54 -10.10
C ASP A 353 -9.06 25.37 -8.85
N TYR A 354 -9.47 24.50 -7.94
CA TYR A 354 -8.73 24.25 -6.72
C TYR A 354 -7.44 23.45 -7.02
N PRO A 355 -6.28 23.80 -6.41
CA PRO A 355 -4.98 23.20 -6.75
C PRO A 355 -4.74 21.79 -6.23
N TRP A 356 -5.59 21.28 -5.33
CA TRP A 356 -5.56 19.93 -4.76
C TRP A 356 -4.17 19.52 -4.22
N PRO A 357 -3.63 20.18 -3.18
CA PRO A 357 -2.33 19.83 -2.62
C PRO A 357 -2.27 18.40 -2.08
N GLY A 358 -3.39 17.83 -1.63
CA GLY A 358 -3.54 16.43 -1.25
C GLY A 358 -4.03 15.52 -2.39
N ASN A 359 -4.04 16.03 -3.62
CA ASN A 359 -4.37 15.31 -4.85
C ASN A 359 -5.72 14.58 -4.78
N VAL A 360 -5.79 13.36 -5.32
CA VAL A 360 -7.02 12.53 -5.37
C VAL A 360 -7.52 12.17 -3.97
N ARG A 361 -6.60 11.95 -3.01
CA ARG A 361 -7.00 11.63 -1.62
C ARG A 361 -7.77 12.78 -0.98
N GLU A 362 -7.33 14.02 -1.18
CA GLU A 362 -8.04 15.20 -0.69
C GLU A 362 -9.39 15.37 -1.39
N LEU A 363 -9.44 15.25 -2.71
CA LEU A 363 -10.67 15.33 -3.48
C LEU A 363 -11.72 14.31 -2.99
N ILE A 364 -11.32 13.06 -2.79
CA ILE A 364 -12.19 12.00 -2.27
C ILE A 364 -12.73 12.36 -0.89
N ASN A 365 -11.88 12.82 0.03
CA ASN A 365 -12.25 13.19 1.38
C ASN A 365 -13.24 14.38 1.40
N VAL A 366 -13.01 15.36 0.54
CA VAL A 366 -13.90 16.53 0.39
C VAL A 366 -15.28 16.08 -0.09
N ILE A 367 -15.34 15.20 -1.10
CA ILE A 367 -16.61 14.68 -1.63
C ILE A 367 -17.32 13.82 -0.58
N GLU A 368 -16.61 12.93 0.10
CA GLU A 368 -17.19 12.08 1.15
C GLU A 368 -17.85 12.93 2.23
N ARG A 369 -17.11 13.93 2.73
CA ARG A 369 -17.61 14.86 3.76
C ARG A 369 -18.81 15.66 3.27
N ALA A 370 -18.76 16.18 2.05
CA ALA A 370 -19.87 16.92 1.45
C ALA A 370 -21.13 16.05 1.34
N VAL A 371 -21.02 14.83 0.83
CA VAL A 371 -22.16 13.90 0.72
C VAL A 371 -22.71 13.52 2.09
N LEU A 372 -21.83 13.27 3.08
CA LEU A 372 -22.22 12.89 4.43
C LEU A 372 -23.03 14.00 5.11
N LEU A 373 -22.53 15.23 5.06
CA LEU A 373 -23.06 16.37 5.83
C LEU A 373 -24.17 17.15 5.11
N CYS A 374 -24.22 17.10 3.76
CA CYS A 374 -25.25 17.83 3.00
C CYS A 374 -26.65 17.32 3.36
N LYS A 375 -27.54 18.26 3.71
CA LYS A 375 -28.95 18.00 4.03
C LYS A 375 -29.88 18.20 2.84
N ASP A 376 -29.45 19.01 1.88
CA ASP A 376 -30.21 19.36 0.68
C ASP A 376 -29.96 18.35 -0.46
N ALA A 377 -30.69 18.49 -1.56
CA ALA A 377 -30.46 17.71 -2.78
C ALA A 377 -29.25 18.20 -3.59
N VAL A 378 -28.78 19.42 -3.35
CA VAL A 378 -27.70 20.08 -4.08
C VAL A 378 -26.54 20.37 -3.16
N ILE A 379 -25.37 19.86 -3.49
CA ILE A 379 -24.12 20.22 -2.81
C ILE A 379 -23.69 21.59 -3.30
N ARG A 380 -23.64 22.56 -2.39
CA ARG A 380 -23.22 23.93 -2.65
C ARG A 380 -21.82 24.19 -2.10
N LYS A 381 -21.22 25.31 -2.46
CA LYS A 381 -19.86 25.70 -2.02
C LYS A 381 -19.70 25.67 -0.49
N ILE A 382 -20.73 26.02 0.26
CA ILE A 382 -20.72 26.01 1.73
C ILE A 382 -20.59 24.59 2.33
N ASP A 383 -21.00 23.58 1.58
CA ASP A 383 -20.93 22.18 1.99
C ASP A 383 -19.52 21.58 1.78
N LEU A 384 -18.65 22.29 1.05
CA LEU A 384 -17.31 21.84 0.78
C LEU A 384 -16.33 22.39 1.81
N PRO A 385 -15.59 21.54 2.52
CA PRO A 385 -14.56 21.97 3.46
C PRO A 385 -13.26 22.37 2.72
N ILE A 386 -13.41 23.12 1.64
CA ILE A 386 -12.29 23.65 0.86
C ILE A 386 -11.97 25.03 1.44
N GLU A 387 -11.04 25.06 2.39
CA GLU A 387 -10.44 26.31 2.80
C GLU A 387 -9.54 26.81 1.66
N LYS A 388 -9.66 28.08 1.31
CA LYS A 388 -8.64 28.73 0.52
C LYS A 388 -7.36 28.76 1.38
N ARG A 389 -6.55 27.69 1.30
CA ARG A 389 -5.19 27.82 1.82
C ARG A 389 -4.54 28.96 1.06
N PRO A 390 -3.96 29.93 1.74
CA PRO A 390 -3.21 30.97 1.08
C PRO A 390 -2.14 30.29 0.20
N ASP A 391 -2.04 30.74 -1.04
CA ASP A 391 -0.99 30.28 -1.96
C ASP A 391 0.35 30.41 -1.24
N PRO A 392 1.16 29.34 -1.10
CA PRO A 392 2.45 29.41 -0.42
C PRO A 392 3.42 30.42 -1.07
N HIS A 393 3.12 30.91 -2.27
CA HIS A 393 3.87 31.96 -2.97
C HIS A 393 3.25 33.35 -2.81
N VAL A 394 2.10 33.48 -2.15
CA VAL A 394 1.38 34.74 -1.96
C VAL A 394 1.34 35.12 -0.49
N ILE A 395 1.75 36.35 -0.20
CA ILE A 395 1.59 36.94 1.15
C ILE A 395 0.08 37.14 1.35
N SER A 396 -0.50 36.47 2.34
CA SER A 396 -1.88 36.68 2.75
C SER A 396 -1.96 37.15 4.20
N PHE A 397 -2.94 37.97 4.47
CA PHE A 397 -3.21 38.52 5.79
C PHE A 397 -4.62 38.08 6.18
N SER A 398 -4.75 37.42 7.31
CA SER A 398 -6.03 37.05 7.90
C SER A 398 -6.09 37.52 9.36
N LYS A 399 -7.28 37.90 9.81
CA LYS A 399 -7.53 38.20 11.23
C LYS A 399 -8.29 36.99 11.78
N GLU A 400 -7.63 36.24 12.65
CA GLU A 400 -8.24 35.14 13.39
C GLU A 400 -8.33 35.55 14.87
N TYR A 401 -9.54 35.69 15.37
CA TYR A 401 -9.82 36.23 16.72
C TYR A 401 -9.23 37.64 16.90
N ASP A 402 -8.37 37.83 17.88
CA ASP A 402 -7.68 39.13 18.14
C ASP A 402 -6.25 39.18 17.61
N ASP A 403 -5.77 38.05 17.00
CA ASP A 403 -4.40 37.95 16.45
C ASP A 403 -4.36 38.22 14.95
N PHE A 404 -3.26 38.81 14.51
CA PHE A 404 -2.99 39.11 13.10
C PHE A 404 -2.01 38.09 12.53
N VAL A 405 -2.49 37.19 11.66
CA VAL A 405 -1.68 36.14 11.06
C VAL A 405 -1.14 36.58 9.71
N VAL A 406 0.18 36.51 9.55
CA VAL A 406 0.87 36.78 8.29
C VAL A 406 1.47 35.48 7.77
N ASN A 407 0.98 34.99 6.65
CA ASN A 407 1.56 33.84 5.97
C ASN A 407 2.65 34.29 5.00
N LEU A 408 3.86 33.82 5.20
CA LEU A 408 5.03 34.13 4.38
C LEU A 408 5.35 32.97 3.43
N PRO A 409 5.87 33.25 2.20
CA PRO A 409 6.36 32.21 1.29
C PRO A 409 7.52 31.41 1.92
N ALA A 410 7.64 30.13 1.54
CA ALA A 410 8.69 29.24 2.07
C ALA A 410 10.13 29.73 1.83
N GLY A 411 10.35 30.56 0.80
CA GLY A 411 11.66 31.18 0.52
C GLY A 411 11.93 32.50 1.26
N GLY A 412 11.04 32.89 2.17
CA GLY A 412 11.09 34.21 2.81
C GLY A 412 10.66 35.34 1.87
N VAL A 413 10.55 36.57 2.42
CA VAL A 413 10.21 37.76 1.66
C VAL A 413 10.85 39.00 2.31
N SER A 414 11.26 39.96 1.51
CA SER A 414 11.82 41.20 2.04
C SER A 414 10.74 42.05 2.71
N LEU A 415 11.12 42.76 3.80
CA LEU A 415 10.22 43.67 4.50
C LEU A 415 9.64 44.75 3.58
N ASP A 416 10.41 45.20 2.59
CA ASP A 416 9.92 46.16 1.59
C ASP A 416 8.75 45.67 0.77
N VAL A 417 8.73 44.36 0.43
CA VAL A 417 7.62 43.73 -0.29
C VAL A 417 6.40 43.62 0.62
N ILE A 418 6.58 43.24 1.90
CA ILE A 418 5.51 43.18 2.88
C ILE A 418 4.92 44.59 3.09
N GLU A 419 5.78 45.57 3.31
CA GLU A 419 5.38 46.97 3.51
C GLU A 419 4.55 47.49 2.34
N LYS A 420 5.04 47.25 1.10
CA LYS A 420 4.30 47.62 -0.12
C LYS A 420 2.92 47.00 -0.18
N LYS A 421 2.81 45.69 0.09
CA LYS A 421 1.52 44.95 0.05
C LYS A 421 0.54 45.45 1.09
N VAL A 422 1.00 45.71 2.31
CA VAL A 422 0.15 46.25 3.39
C VAL A 422 -0.38 47.64 3.02
N ILE A 423 0.47 48.50 2.44
CA ILE A 423 0.07 49.84 1.99
C ILE A 423 -0.96 49.73 0.86
N GLU A 424 -0.73 48.90 -0.15
CA GLU A 424 -1.64 48.69 -1.30
C GLU A 424 -3.00 48.16 -0.81
N ALA A 425 -3.03 47.17 0.09
CA ALA A 425 -4.27 46.63 0.66
C ALA A 425 -5.04 47.71 1.42
N THR A 426 -4.38 48.51 2.26
CA THR A 426 -5.00 49.56 3.03
C THR A 426 -5.53 50.72 2.13
N LEU A 427 -4.79 51.02 1.04
CA LEU A 427 -5.28 52.02 0.05
C LEU A 427 -6.50 51.48 -0.73
N ALA A 428 -6.56 50.20 -1.05
CA ALA A 428 -7.72 49.58 -1.66
C ALA A 428 -8.96 49.67 -0.75
N GLU A 429 -8.81 49.34 0.51
CA GLU A 429 -9.89 49.44 1.53
C GLU A 429 -10.34 50.89 1.72
N THR A 430 -9.41 51.83 1.79
CA THR A 430 -9.71 53.25 1.96
C THR A 430 -10.04 54.00 0.69
N ARG A 431 -10.14 53.29 -0.44
CA ARG A 431 -10.41 53.85 -1.79
C ARG A 431 -9.46 54.99 -2.16
N GLY A 432 -8.15 54.77 -1.91
CA GLY A 432 -7.12 55.76 -2.20
C GLY A 432 -7.04 56.96 -1.24
N ASN A 433 -7.83 56.98 -0.17
CA ASN A 433 -7.78 58.05 0.82
C ASN A 433 -6.57 57.93 1.74
N VAL A 434 -5.51 58.67 1.40
CA VAL A 434 -4.21 58.66 2.10
C VAL A 434 -4.34 59.08 3.57
N LEU A 435 -5.28 59.93 3.95
CA LEU A 435 -5.51 60.35 5.34
C LEU A 435 -6.12 59.23 6.16
N LYS A 436 -7.12 58.54 5.62
CA LYS A 436 -7.74 57.40 6.30
C LYS A 436 -6.72 56.22 6.35
N ALA A 437 -6.01 55.97 5.27
CA ALA A 437 -4.99 54.93 5.23
C ALA A 437 -3.88 55.15 6.27
N SER A 438 -3.37 56.38 6.42
CA SER A 438 -2.32 56.67 7.41
C SER A 438 -2.81 56.42 8.85
N LYS A 439 -4.08 56.69 9.15
CA LYS A 439 -4.68 56.40 10.46
C LYS A 439 -4.78 54.90 10.72
N LEU A 440 -5.23 54.11 9.72
CA LEU A 440 -5.36 52.67 9.82
C LEU A 440 -3.96 52.00 9.96
N LEU A 441 -2.96 52.52 9.30
CA LEU A 441 -1.58 51.98 9.37
C LEU A 441 -0.80 52.51 10.62
N GLY A 442 -1.41 53.35 11.43
CA GLY A 442 -0.73 53.92 12.61
C GLY A 442 0.47 54.82 12.30
N VAL A 443 0.56 55.39 11.07
CA VAL A 443 1.70 56.22 10.65
C VAL A 443 1.24 57.64 10.33
N SER A 444 2.20 58.61 10.40
CA SER A 444 1.88 59.98 10.01
C SER A 444 1.60 60.09 8.52
N ARG A 445 0.75 61.07 8.10
CA ARG A 445 0.45 61.32 6.68
C ARG A 445 1.73 61.60 5.85
N GLY A 446 2.72 62.24 6.44
CA GLY A 446 4.04 62.50 5.79
C GLY A 446 4.80 61.22 5.58
N ALA A 447 4.87 60.36 6.62
CA ALA A 447 5.53 59.06 6.52
C ALA A 447 4.86 58.15 5.47
N LEU A 448 3.53 58.12 5.39
CA LEU A 448 2.86 57.35 4.36
C LEU A 448 3.13 57.89 2.95
N ARG A 449 3.17 59.22 2.77
CA ARG A 449 3.54 59.82 1.45
C ARG A 449 4.95 59.45 1.03
N TYR A 450 5.90 59.46 1.97
CA TYR A 450 7.28 59.04 1.68
C TYR A 450 7.31 57.56 1.25
N LYS A 451 6.60 56.68 1.95
CA LYS A 451 6.50 55.24 1.62
C LYS A 451 5.83 55.02 0.26
N LEU A 452 4.81 55.78 -0.06
CA LEU A 452 4.15 55.74 -1.41
C LEU A 452 5.14 56.09 -2.49
N ALA A 453 5.94 57.14 -2.32
CA ALA A 453 6.95 57.52 -3.27
C ALA A 453 8.08 56.48 -3.37
N LYS A 454 8.56 55.96 -2.22
CA LYS A 454 9.57 54.89 -2.16
C LYS A 454 9.15 53.68 -2.98
N HIS A 455 7.93 53.18 -2.78
CA HIS A 455 7.40 51.99 -3.44
C HIS A 455 6.71 52.24 -4.79
N LYS A 456 6.76 53.49 -5.30
CA LYS A 456 6.12 53.90 -6.58
C LYS A 456 4.64 53.55 -6.62
N ILE A 457 3.91 53.75 -5.54
CA ILE A 457 2.48 53.45 -5.43
C ILE A 457 1.69 54.73 -5.73
N ASP A 458 0.82 54.70 -6.76
CA ASP A 458 -0.13 55.78 -7.04
C ASP A 458 -1.44 55.58 -6.32
N ALA A 459 -1.70 56.38 -5.28
CA ALA A 459 -2.94 56.29 -4.51
C ALA A 459 -4.19 56.62 -5.36
N ALA A 460 -4.06 57.41 -6.44
CA ALA A 460 -5.18 57.75 -7.32
C ALA A 460 -5.69 56.56 -8.14
N ALA A 461 -4.83 55.57 -8.40
CA ALA A 461 -5.20 54.33 -9.09
C ALA A 461 -6.24 53.50 -8.30
N PHE A 462 -6.26 53.61 -6.98
CA PHE A 462 -7.21 52.92 -6.14
C PHE A 462 -8.58 53.58 -6.06
N VAL A 463 -8.72 54.83 -6.50
CA VAL A 463 -10.03 55.52 -6.60
C VAL A 463 -10.80 55.04 -7.83
N LYS A 464 -10.12 54.75 -8.95
CA LYS A 464 -10.74 54.32 -10.22
C LYS A 464 -11.20 52.87 -10.28
N ARG A 465 -10.60 51.96 -9.53
CA ARG A 465 -10.98 50.55 -9.58
C ARG A 465 -12.39 50.22 -9.05
N THR A 466 -12.98 51.07 -8.22
CA THR A 466 -14.31 50.86 -7.66
C THR A 466 -15.46 51.27 -8.61
N LEU A 467 -15.18 51.98 -9.70
CA LEU A 467 -16.21 52.39 -10.68
C LEU A 467 -16.43 51.37 -11.82
N VAL A 468 -15.52 50.40 -12.00
CA VAL A 468 -15.62 49.37 -13.07
C VAL A 468 -16.28 48.08 -12.53
N GLY A 469 -16.30 47.86 -11.22
CA GLY A 469 -16.87 46.65 -10.61
C GLY A 469 -18.36 46.76 -10.24
N ALA A 470 -19.03 47.87 -10.54
CA ALA A 470 -20.45 48.12 -10.27
C ALA A 470 -21.38 48.04 -11.49
N LYS A 471 -20.81 47.58 -12.64
CA LYS A 471 -21.58 47.33 -13.87
C LYS A 471 -21.13 45.99 -14.48
N SER A 472 -21.53 44.90 -13.87
CA SER A 472 -21.76 43.59 -14.52
C SER A 472 -22.40 42.64 -13.53
#